data_c45265dd7835b40b9fec371d50a2ab97
#
_entry.id   c45265dd7835b40b9fec371d50a2ab97
#
_cell.length_a   1.000
_cell.length_b   1.000
_cell.length_c   1.000
_cell.angle_alpha   90.00
_cell.angle_beta   90.00
_cell.angle_gamma   90.00
#
_symmetry.space_group_name_H-M   'P 1'
#
loop_
_entity.id
_entity.type
_entity.pdbx_description
1 polymer ?
#
loop_
_entity_poly.entity_id
_entity_poly.type
_entity_poly.pdbx_seq_one_letter_code
_entity_poly.pdbx_strand_id
1 'polypeptide(L)'
;MKKFVVVLTSALLALALVAASASPAAAATQQTNLVPVLFVGNNWDGTADVIRQGGTLDHPTFRRVGRLNIVPDRKQRMLEILTDPVRAGYFLAIRQLVGEGHDQFVDDMFTSKDGRLLVVSRPSFADVVAINLNTRRIVWRFRVDGQRSDHMAISPDGKHIAVSASTGNVVHILDTYTGREVGRFLSGDSPHENNYSRDGSKIYHASIGLVYTPADRPQLDTTKGDRWFQIVDAKTNRIIRRIDMGNKLAAAGYPNMSSAVRPMALSPGEQFVYFQVSFFHGFVEYDLVQNRVRRVARLPNLVPEVPREQYLLDSAHHGIAMNPDGTRLCVAGTMDDYAAIVSRKTFGYKLIQGAGEKPYWVTNSGDGRYCFISWSGSDRISAISYRDREEVARVPVGDHPQRMRMGVVPQTWLQQ
;
A
#
# COMPACT_ATOMS: atom_id res chain seq x y z
N MET A 1 94.70 -45.50 8.23
CA MET A 1 93.57 -44.55 8.27
C MET A 1 92.67 -44.94 7.11
N LYS A 2 91.64 -45.74 7.37
CA LYS A 2 90.70 -46.27 6.35
C LYS A 2 89.35 -45.52 6.53
N LYS A 3 88.89 -44.91 5.46
CA LYS A 3 87.57 -44.22 5.39
C LYS A 3 86.53 -45.30 5.02
N PHE A 4 85.52 -45.42 5.85
CA PHE A 4 84.32 -46.22 5.54
C PHE A 4 83.29 -45.26 4.88
N VAL A 5 82.83 -45.70 3.70
CA VAL A 5 81.72 -45.09 3.05
C VAL A 5 80.47 -45.89 3.31
N VAL A 6 79.42 -45.31 3.92
CA VAL A 6 78.14 -45.99 4.12
C VAL A 6 77.22 -45.53 3.00
N VAL A 7 76.71 -46.44 2.24
CA VAL A 7 75.70 -46.20 1.19
C VAL A 7 74.31 -46.45 1.83
N LEU A 8 73.52 -45.39 1.94
CA LEU A 8 72.08 -45.46 2.33
C LEU A 8 71.24 -45.58 1.05
N THR A 9 70.60 -46.71 0.88
CA THR A 9 69.54 -46.94 -0.12
C THR A 9 68.19 -46.40 0.41
N SER A 10 67.65 -45.37 -0.15
CA SER A 10 66.35 -44.83 0.19
C SER A 10 65.30 -45.47 -0.71
N ALA A 11 64.40 -46.24 -0.13
CA ALA A 11 63.20 -46.75 -0.79
C ALA A 11 62.13 -45.66 -0.78
N LEU A 12 61.75 -45.15 -1.93
CA LEU A 12 60.61 -44.25 -2.12
C LEU A 12 59.31 -45.07 -2.22
N LEU A 13 58.49 -44.99 -1.18
CA LEU A 13 57.08 -45.43 -1.23
C LEU A 13 56.26 -44.33 -1.86
N ALA A 14 55.74 -44.53 -3.06
CA ALA A 14 54.78 -43.60 -3.69
C ALA A 14 53.36 -43.89 -3.16
N LEU A 15 52.86 -43.02 -2.28
CA LEU A 15 51.45 -43.03 -1.90
C LEU A 15 50.67 -42.29 -2.98
N ALA A 16 49.86 -42.99 -3.76
CA ALA A 16 48.88 -42.38 -4.68
C ALA A 16 47.67 -41.88 -3.87
N LEU A 17 47.56 -40.56 -3.62
CA LEU A 17 46.34 -39.97 -3.15
C LEU A 17 45.34 -39.89 -4.31
N VAL A 18 44.29 -40.70 -4.23
CA VAL A 18 43.10 -40.51 -5.08
C VAL A 18 42.30 -39.35 -4.47
N ALA A 19 42.45 -38.17 -5.03
CA ALA A 19 41.61 -37.06 -4.73
C ALA A 19 40.25 -37.29 -5.43
N ALA A 20 39.25 -37.73 -4.65
CA ALA A 20 37.87 -37.73 -5.09
C ALA A 20 37.42 -36.27 -5.20
N SER A 21 37.37 -35.76 -6.42
CA SER A 21 36.74 -34.46 -6.75
C SER A 21 35.23 -34.59 -6.54
N ALA A 22 34.75 -34.23 -5.37
CA ALA A 22 33.34 -33.97 -5.16
C ALA A 22 32.97 -32.76 -6.01
N SER A 23 32.32 -32.96 -7.14
CA SER A 23 31.64 -31.89 -7.88
C SER A 23 30.64 -31.25 -6.93
N PRO A 24 30.63 -29.92 -6.78
CA PRO A 24 29.53 -29.26 -6.05
C PRO A 24 28.26 -29.56 -6.84
N ALA A 25 27.35 -30.31 -6.21
CA ALA A 25 26.01 -30.47 -6.72
C ALA A 25 25.47 -29.07 -6.90
N ALA A 26 25.30 -28.66 -8.16
CA ALA A 26 24.60 -27.41 -8.47
C ALA A 26 23.23 -27.56 -7.81
N ALA A 27 22.99 -26.76 -6.76
CA ALA A 27 21.66 -26.63 -6.18
C ALA A 27 20.77 -26.14 -7.31
N ALA A 28 19.98 -27.05 -7.85
CA ALA A 28 18.94 -26.71 -8.81
C ALA A 28 18.08 -25.64 -8.12
N THR A 29 18.16 -24.42 -8.59
CA THR A 29 17.25 -23.37 -8.21
C THR A 29 15.86 -23.87 -8.63
N GLN A 30 15.14 -24.47 -7.70
CA GLN A 30 13.74 -24.79 -7.89
C GLN A 30 13.07 -23.47 -8.25
N GLN A 31 12.69 -23.34 -9.50
CA GLN A 31 11.89 -22.22 -9.98
C GLN A 31 10.59 -22.31 -9.19
N THR A 32 10.48 -21.50 -8.13
CA THR A 32 9.30 -21.49 -7.27
C THR A 32 8.14 -20.96 -8.11
N ASN A 33 7.18 -21.85 -8.41
CA ASN A 33 5.94 -21.45 -9.05
C ASN A 33 5.22 -20.47 -8.11
N LEU A 34 5.18 -19.20 -8.50
CA LEU A 34 4.50 -18.15 -7.76
C LEU A 34 3.04 -18.09 -8.16
N VAL A 35 2.17 -17.98 -7.18
CA VAL A 35 0.72 -17.87 -7.37
C VAL A 35 0.28 -16.47 -6.97
N PRO A 36 -0.43 -15.74 -7.87
CA PRO A 36 -1.00 -14.46 -7.52
C PRO A 36 -2.13 -14.64 -6.51
N VAL A 37 -2.13 -13.76 -5.49
CA VAL A 37 -3.15 -13.70 -4.45
C VAL A 37 -3.43 -12.25 -4.09
N LEU A 38 -4.59 -12.00 -3.49
CA LEU A 38 -4.92 -10.71 -2.89
C LEU A 38 -4.65 -10.80 -1.39
N PHE A 39 -3.86 -9.87 -0.87
CA PHE A 39 -3.71 -9.63 0.56
C PHE A 39 -4.70 -8.57 1.00
N VAL A 40 -5.38 -8.81 2.11
CA VAL A 40 -6.35 -7.91 2.73
C VAL A 40 -5.89 -7.58 4.13
N GLY A 41 -5.55 -6.33 4.39
CA GLY A 41 -5.13 -5.85 5.70
C GLY A 41 -6.33 -5.59 6.61
N ASN A 42 -6.42 -6.35 7.69
CA ASN A 42 -7.44 -6.19 8.73
C ASN A 42 -6.85 -5.27 9.81
N ASN A 43 -7.20 -4.00 9.74
CA ASN A 43 -6.47 -2.94 10.44
C ASN A 43 -6.55 -3.09 11.97
N TRP A 44 -7.73 -3.38 12.50
CA TRP A 44 -7.95 -3.36 13.96
C TRP A 44 -7.47 -4.63 14.66
N ASP A 45 -7.58 -5.79 14.02
CA ASP A 45 -7.13 -7.05 14.62
C ASP A 45 -5.64 -7.38 14.36
N GLY A 46 -4.99 -6.64 13.46
CA GLY A 46 -3.56 -6.83 13.16
C GLY A 46 -3.28 -8.12 12.39
N THR A 47 -4.21 -8.53 11.53
CA THR A 47 -4.03 -9.68 10.65
C THR A 47 -4.04 -9.28 9.17
N ALA A 48 -3.62 -10.19 8.30
CA ALA A 48 -3.84 -10.08 6.86
C ALA A 48 -4.44 -11.39 6.33
N ASP A 49 -5.58 -11.28 5.66
CA ASP A 49 -6.17 -12.40 4.94
C ASP A 49 -5.56 -12.53 3.55
N VAL A 50 -5.43 -13.77 3.09
CA VAL A 50 -4.93 -14.10 1.76
C VAL A 50 -6.06 -14.73 0.96
N ILE A 51 -6.44 -14.07 -0.13
CA ILE A 51 -7.56 -14.47 -0.99
C ILE A 51 -7.00 -14.96 -2.33
N ARG A 52 -7.42 -16.14 -2.75
CA ARG A 52 -7.08 -16.71 -4.06
C ARG A 52 -8.27 -16.57 -4.99
N GLN A 53 -7.99 -16.02 -6.18
CA GLN A 53 -8.92 -16.08 -7.31
C GLN A 53 -8.79 -17.45 -7.99
N GLY A 54 -9.92 -18.03 -8.38
CA GLY A 54 -10.03 -19.30 -9.09
C GLY A 54 -11.30 -19.34 -9.94
N GLY A 55 -11.70 -20.55 -10.34
CA GLY A 55 -12.89 -20.76 -11.18
C GLY A 55 -12.63 -20.44 -12.66
N THR A 56 -13.71 -20.32 -13.41
CA THR A 56 -13.71 -19.95 -14.84
C THR A 56 -14.03 -18.46 -15.05
N LEU A 57 -13.99 -18.01 -16.28
CA LEU A 57 -14.37 -16.64 -16.65
C LEU A 57 -15.82 -16.31 -16.30
N ASP A 58 -16.71 -17.28 -16.50
CA ASP A 58 -18.14 -17.12 -16.29
C ASP A 58 -18.56 -17.45 -14.85
N HIS A 59 -17.74 -18.22 -14.13
CA HIS A 59 -17.96 -18.60 -12.74
C HIS A 59 -16.68 -18.37 -11.90
N PRO A 60 -16.32 -17.10 -11.66
CA PRO A 60 -15.14 -16.79 -10.85
C PRO A 60 -15.39 -17.17 -9.39
N THR A 61 -14.35 -17.65 -8.73
CA THR A 61 -14.39 -17.93 -7.30
C THR A 61 -13.30 -17.14 -6.58
N PHE A 62 -13.60 -16.70 -5.37
CA PHE A 62 -12.66 -15.98 -4.51
C PHE A 62 -12.73 -16.62 -3.12
N ARG A 63 -11.62 -17.18 -2.68
CA ARG A 63 -11.58 -17.93 -1.42
C ARG A 63 -10.44 -17.46 -0.54
N ARG A 64 -10.71 -17.29 0.75
CA ARG A 64 -9.66 -17.11 1.73
C ARG A 64 -8.86 -18.43 1.84
N VAL A 65 -7.55 -18.36 1.59
CA VAL A 65 -6.63 -19.51 1.63
C VAL A 65 -5.64 -19.43 2.78
N GLY A 66 -5.63 -18.33 3.52
CA GLY A 66 -4.80 -18.17 4.70
C GLY A 66 -5.06 -16.88 5.45
N ARG A 67 -4.55 -16.80 6.67
CA ARG A 67 -4.51 -15.60 7.52
C ARG A 67 -3.15 -15.51 8.21
N LEU A 68 -2.57 -14.33 8.22
CA LEU A 68 -1.27 -14.03 8.80
C LEU A 68 -1.45 -13.11 10.01
N ASN A 69 -0.70 -13.37 11.08
CA ASN A 69 -0.54 -12.42 12.17
C ASN A 69 0.54 -11.40 11.77
N ILE A 70 0.16 -10.12 11.70
CA ILE A 70 1.04 -9.02 11.31
C ILE A 70 1.76 -8.39 12.51
N VAL A 71 1.32 -8.69 13.70
CA VAL A 71 1.85 -8.16 14.97
C VAL A 71 2.39 -9.26 15.89
N PRO A 72 3.26 -10.17 15.40
CA PRO A 72 3.78 -11.26 16.24
C PRO A 72 4.63 -10.75 17.40
N ASP A 73 5.15 -9.53 17.30
CA ASP A 73 5.95 -8.82 18.30
C ASP A 73 5.13 -7.80 19.14
N ARG A 74 3.79 -7.87 19.14
CA ARG A 74 2.90 -6.89 19.78
C ARG A 74 3.29 -6.60 21.23
N LYS A 75 3.58 -7.62 22.03
CA LYS A 75 3.96 -7.43 23.44
C LYS A 75 5.21 -6.56 23.59
N GLN A 76 6.23 -6.80 22.76
CA GLN A 76 7.46 -6.05 22.76
C GLN A 76 7.24 -4.59 22.33
N ARG A 77 6.43 -4.37 21.26
CA ARG A 77 6.10 -3.03 20.78
C ARG A 77 5.32 -2.24 21.83
N MET A 78 4.35 -2.87 22.46
CA MET A 78 3.59 -2.22 23.53
C MET A 78 4.46 -1.82 24.71
N LEU A 79 5.43 -2.66 25.09
CA LEU A 79 6.39 -2.30 26.14
C LEU A 79 7.22 -1.06 25.76
N GLU A 80 7.76 -1.01 24.54
CA GLU A 80 8.49 0.17 24.02
C GLU A 80 7.62 1.44 24.02
N ILE A 81 6.34 1.33 23.71
CA ILE A 81 5.42 2.45 23.70
C ILE A 81 5.13 2.91 25.12
N LEU A 82 4.76 2.01 26.02
CA LEU A 82 4.34 2.34 27.36
C LEU A 82 5.47 2.86 28.26
N THR A 83 6.72 2.57 27.91
CA THR A 83 7.91 3.09 28.61
C THR A 83 8.38 4.46 28.09
N ASP A 84 7.77 4.99 27.02
CA ASP A 84 8.07 6.29 26.45
C ASP A 84 6.79 7.16 26.46
N PRO A 85 6.69 8.18 27.32
CA PRO A 85 5.47 8.99 27.45
C PRO A 85 5.03 9.69 26.15
N VAL A 86 6.01 10.11 25.32
CA VAL A 86 5.70 10.76 24.03
C VAL A 86 5.07 9.75 23.07
N ARG A 87 5.64 8.57 22.98
CA ARG A 87 5.10 7.49 22.14
C ARG A 87 3.74 7.03 22.64
N ALA A 88 3.57 6.87 23.96
CA ALA A 88 2.28 6.51 24.55
C ALA A 88 1.20 7.55 24.24
N GLY A 89 1.53 8.84 24.33
CA GLY A 89 0.63 9.92 23.95
C GLY A 89 0.21 9.86 22.49
N TYR A 90 1.15 9.68 21.57
CA TYR A 90 0.85 9.53 20.14
C TYR A 90 0.07 8.25 19.83
N PHE A 91 0.39 7.14 20.48
CA PHE A 91 -0.35 5.87 20.32
C PHE A 91 -1.83 6.06 20.66
N LEU A 92 -2.12 6.71 21.79
CA LEU A 92 -3.50 7.03 22.19
C LEU A 92 -4.16 8.03 21.25
N ALA A 93 -3.44 9.07 20.81
CA ALA A 93 -3.96 10.05 19.87
C ALA A 93 -4.32 9.40 18.51
N ILE A 94 -3.46 8.54 17.98
CA ILE A 94 -3.72 7.79 16.74
C ILE A 94 -4.96 6.93 16.91
N ARG A 95 -5.06 6.21 18.02
CA ARG A 95 -6.21 5.38 18.33
C ARG A 95 -7.52 6.16 18.32
N GLN A 96 -7.54 7.35 18.92
CA GLN A 96 -8.77 8.16 19.05
C GLN A 96 -9.09 8.97 17.79
N LEU A 97 -8.08 9.60 17.18
CA LEU A 97 -8.29 10.56 16.10
C LEU A 97 -8.32 9.90 14.71
N VAL A 98 -7.67 8.75 14.56
CA VAL A 98 -7.49 8.08 13.27
C VAL A 98 -8.09 6.68 13.26
N GLY A 99 -8.03 5.98 14.38
CA GLY A 99 -8.43 4.58 14.53
C GLY A 99 -9.85 4.36 14.99
N GLU A 100 -10.70 5.39 15.07
CA GLU A 100 -12.08 5.28 15.54
C GLU A 100 -12.19 4.59 16.93
N GLY A 101 -11.21 4.82 17.82
CA GLY A 101 -11.11 4.15 19.12
C GLY A 101 -10.32 2.84 19.12
N HIS A 102 -9.83 2.40 17.98
CA HIS A 102 -9.08 1.15 17.78
C HIS A 102 -7.63 1.38 17.39
N ASP A 103 -6.77 0.43 17.74
CA ASP A 103 -5.36 0.44 17.30
C ASP A 103 -5.28 0.16 15.80
N GLN A 104 -4.39 0.86 15.11
CA GLN A 104 -4.14 0.68 13.68
C GLN A 104 -2.88 -0.16 13.46
N PHE A 105 -3.05 -1.45 13.20
CA PHE A 105 -1.93 -2.38 13.09
C PHE A 105 -1.51 -2.69 11.65
N VAL A 106 -2.38 -2.47 10.69
CA VAL A 106 -2.11 -2.75 9.28
C VAL A 106 -2.69 -1.62 8.42
N ASP A 107 -1.81 -0.79 7.84
CA ASP A 107 -2.28 0.19 6.86
C ASP A 107 -2.06 -0.33 5.43
N ASP A 108 -0.83 -0.55 5.01
CA ASP A 108 -0.50 -0.97 3.65
C ASP A 108 0.48 -2.14 3.64
N MET A 109 0.50 -2.92 2.54
CA MET A 109 1.36 -4.09 2.45
C MET A 109 1.72 -4.45 1.01
N PHE A 110 2.94 -5.00 0.81
CA PHE A 110 3.40 -5.49 -0.48
C PHE A 110 4.23 -6.75 -0.32
N THR A 111 4.11 -7.70 -1.24
CA THR A 111 5.03 -8.84 -1.28
C THR A 111 6.30 -8.50 -2.04
N SER A 112 7.42 -9.11 -1.63
CA SER A 112 8.60 -9.17 -2.50
C SER A 112 8.27 -9.95 -3.78
N LYS A 113 9.00 -9.66 -4.87
CA LYS A 113 8.75 -10.32 -6.17
C LYS A 113 8.92 -11.84 -6.16
N ASP A 114 9.75 -12.35 -5.26
CA ASP A 114 9.98 -13.77 -5.07
C ASP A 114 8.96 -14.45 -4.13
N GLY A 115 7.99 -13.69 -3.64
CA GLY A 115 6.93 -14.19 -2.76
C GLY A 115 7.41 -14.66 -1.39
N ARG A 116 8.62 -14.29 -0.95
CA ARG A 116 9.16 -14.71 0.35
C ARG A 116 8.80 -13.78 1.49
N LEU A 117 8.66 -12.49 1.21
CA LEU A 117 8.42 -11.46 2.20
C LEU A 117 7.07 -10.79 1.98
N LEU A 118 6.39 -10.45 3.07
CA LEU A 118 5.31 -9.48 3.12
C LEU A 118 5.80 -8.27 3.92
N VAL A 119 5.90 -7.11 3.25
CA VAL A 119 6.28 -5.86 3.89
C VAL A 119 5.02 -5.11 4.27
N VAL A 120 4.91 -4.67 5.52
CA VAL A 120 3.69 -4.09 6.09
C VAL A 120 4.00 -2.81 6.87
N SER A 121 3.22 -1.75 6.61
CA SER A 121 3.17 -0.53 7.42
C SER A 121 2.24 -0.73 8.60
N ARG A 122 2.74 -0.43 9.83
CA ARG A 122 1.99 -0.57 11.08
C ARG A 122 1.88 0.78 11.80
N PRO A 123 0.81 1.55 11.52
CA PRO A 123 0.69 2.94 11.97
C PRO A 123 0.86 3.15 13.47
N SER A 124 0.16 2.36 14.29
CA SER A 124 0.21 2.49 15.76
C SER A 124 1.58 2.17 16.35
N PHE A 125 2.43 1.42 15.63
CA PHE A 125 3.80 1.13 16.06
C PHE A 125 4.84 2.06 15.44
N ALA A 126 4.44 2.95 14.53
CA ALA A 126 5.32 3.85 13.79
C ALA A 126 6.46 3.10 13.08
N ASP A 127 6.14 1.96 12.47
CA ASP A 127 7.17 1.13 11.83
C ASP A 127 6.67 0.43 10.55
N VAL A 128 7.64 -0.09 9.84
CA VAL A 128 7.45 -1.02 8.71
C VAL A 128 8.20 -2.29 9.03
N VAL A 129 7.58 -3.43 8.80
CA VAL A 129 8.21 -4.74 9.00
C VAL A 129 8.15 -5.57 7.73
N ALA A 130 9.13 -6.46 7.53
CA ALA A 130 8.99 -7.57 6.61
C ALA A 130 8.80 -8.87 7.36
N ILE A 131 7.76 -9.59 7.00
CA ILE A 131 7.43 -10.91 7.55
C ILE A 131 7.78 -11.96 6.50
N ASN A 132 8.60 -12.94 6.87
CA ASN A 132 8.84 -14.09 6.01
C ASN A 132 7.57 -14.95 5.95
N LEU A 133 7.03 -15.14 4.76
CA LEU A 133 5.76 -15.83 4.54
C LEU A 133 5.78 -17.30 4.94
N ASN A 134 6.94 -17.96 4.82
CA ASN A 134 7.08 -19.38 5.19
C ASN A 134 7.24 -19.56 6.71
N THR A 135 8.10 -18.75 7.34
CA THR A 135 8.40 -18.90 8.78
C THR A 135 7.47 -18.09 9.67
N ARG A 136 6.70 -17.16 9.10
CA ARG A 136 5.80 -16.20 9.79
C ARG A 136 6.53 -15.33 10.83
N ARG A 137 7.84 -15.13 10.66
CA ARG A 137 8.69 -14.32 11.55
C ARG A 137 9.06 -13.01 10.88
N ILE A 138 9.20 -11.96 11.70
CA ILE A 138 9.74 -10.67 11.24
C ILE A 138 11.22 -10.89 10.90
N VAL A 139 11.59 -10.48 9.68
CA VAL A 139 12.97 -10.56 9.14
C VAL A 139 13.71 -9.27 9.41
N TRP A 140 13.04 -8.14 9.18
CA TRP A 140 13.56 -6.81 9.48
C TRP A 140 12.43 -5.88 9.92
N ARG A 141 12.83 -4.83 10.60
CA ARG A 141 11.97 -3.75 11.07
C ARG A 141 12.65 -2.42 10.84
N PHE A 142 11.92 -1.47 10.29
CA PHE A 142 12.32 -0.07 10.15
C PHE A 142 11.34 0.81 10.91
N ARG A 143 11.85 1.63 11.84
CA ARG A 143 11.05 2.64 12.51
C ARG A 143 11.07 3.91 11.65
N VAL A 144 9.89 4.44 11.31
CA VAL A 144 9.78 5.69 10.55
C VAL A 144 10.10 6.90 11.43
N ASP A 145 10.47 8.01 10.81
CA ASP A 145 10.59 9.27 11.50
C ASP A 145 9.21 9.71 12.05
N GLY A 146 9.18 10.31 13.22
CA GLY A 146 7.92 10.62 13.89
C GLY A 146 7.27 9.41 14.57
N GLN A 147 5.94 9.41 14.65
CA GLN A 147 5.19 8.49 15.50
C GLN A 147 4.09 7.72 14.75
N ARG A 148 3.99 7.85 13.42
CA ARG A 148 3.00 7.12 12.61
C ARG A 148 3.54 6.84 11.21
N SER A 149 3.58 5.56 10.82
CA SER A 149 3.73 5.15 9.42
C SER A 149 2.36 5.20 8.73
N ASP A 150 2.36 5.31 7.41
CA ASP A 150 1.14 5.43 6.62
C ASP A 150 1.31 4.67 5.29
N HIS A 151 0.72 5.17 4.22
CA HIS A 151 0.69 4.56 2.90
C HIS A 151 2.07 4.24 2.33
N MET A 152 2.14 3.14 1.61
CA MET A 152 3.35 2.70 0.93
C MET A 152 3.12 2.58 -0.58
N ALA A 153 4.21 2.53 -1.32
CA ALA A 153 4.24 2.09 -2.71
C ALA A 153 5.49 1.25 -2.97
N ILE A 154 5.35 0.19 -3.75
CA ILE A 154 6.50 -0.61 -4.19
C ILE A 154 6.94 -0.19 -5.60
N SER A 155 8.25 -0.10 -5.82
CA SER A 155 8.78 0.17 -7.16
C SER A 155 8.45 -0.96 -8.14
N PRO A 156 8.29 -0.69 -9.45
CA PRO A 156 7.93 -1.72 -10.42
C PRO A 156 8.93 -2.87 -10.51
N ASP A 157 10.20 -2.63 -10.17
CA ASP A 157 11.22 -3.68 -10.08
C ASP A 157 11.17 -4.47 -8.76
N GLY A 158 10.36 -4.02 -7.81
CA GLY A 158 10.15 -4.67 -6.51
C GLY A 158 11.29 -4.48 -5.52
N LYS A 159 12.26 -3.61 -5.80
CA LYS A 159 13.46 -3.44 -4.97
C LYS A 159 13.28 -2.41 -3.87
N HIS A 160 12.41 -1.42 -4.07
CA HIS A 160 12.25 -0.31 -3.16
C HIS A 160 10.80 -0.12 -2.73
N ILE A 161 10.62 0.30 -1.50
CA ILE A 161 9.33 0.68 -0.95
C ILE A 161 9.42 2.12 -0.46
N ALA A 162 8.56 2.99 -1.00
CA ALA A 162 8.31 4.31 -0.45
C ALA A 162 7.30 4.19 0.69
N VAL A 163 7.58 4.78 1.84
CA VAL A 163 6.67 4.80 2.99
C VAL A 163 6.52 6.20 3.54
N SER A 164 5.28 6.65 3.70
CA SER A 164 4.94 7.93 4.32
C SER A 164 5.09 7.86 5.84
N ALA A 165 5.82 8.80 6.42
CA ALA A 165 5.93 9.03 7.86
C ALA A 165 5.06 10.24 8.22
N SER A 166 3.76 10.02 8.48
CA SER A 166 2.75 11.09 8.48
C SER A 166 2.94 12.14 9.59
N THR A 167 3.64 11.82 10.66
CA THR A 167 4.00 12.81 11.71
C THR A 167 5.46 13.26 11.62
N GLY A 168 6.23 12.71 10.68
CA GLY A 168 7.64 13.07 10.44
C GLY A 168 7.84 13.94 9.20
N ASN A 169 6.80 14.19 8.41
CA ASN A 169 6.82 15.01 7.19
C ASN A 169 7.88 14.58 6.17
N VAL A 170 8.14 13.28 6.09
CA VAL A 170 9.12 12.66 5.20
C VAL A 170 8.56 11.38 4.59
N VAL A 171 9.03 11.07 3.38
CA VAL A 171 8.83 9.75 2.75
C VAL A 171 10.19 9.04 2.74
N HIS A 172 10.25 7.88 3.38
CA HIS A 172 11.43 7.00 3.37
C HIS A 172 11.39 6.07 2.16
N ILE A 173 12.54 5.81 1.56
CA ILE A 173 12.71 4.80 0.53
C ILE A 173 13.53 3.66 1.12
N LEU A 174 12.90 2.51 1.29
CA LEU A 174 13.50 1.33 1.90
C LEU A 174 13.84 0.28 0.85
N ASP A 175 14.97 -0.41 1.03
CA ASP A 175 15.24 -1.65 0.31
C ASP A 175 14.26 -2.73 0.79
N THR A 176 13.54 -3.34 -0.13
CA THR A 176 12.45 -4.30 0.15
C THR A 176 12.93 -5.54 0.91
N TYR A 177 14.17 -5.98 0.67
CA TYR A 177 14.68 -7.23 1.23
C TYR A 177 15.40 -7.06 2.55
N THR A 178 16.00 -5.90 2.78
CA THR A 178 16.83 -5.63 3.98
C THR A 178 16.21 -4.64 4.95
N GLY A 179 15.21 -3.87 4.54
CA GLY A 179 14.62 -2.79 5.33
C GLY A 179 15.55 -1.58 5.53
N ARG A 180 16.72 -1.58 4.89
CA ARG A 180 17.66 -0.46 4.98
C ARG A 180 17.08 0.73 4.21
N GLU A 181 17.13 1.91 4.82
CA GLU A 181 16.82 3.15 4.13
C GLU A 181 17.92 3.43 3.08
N VAL A 182 17.50 3.60 1.82
CA VAL A 182 18.37 3.88 0.68
C VAL A 182 18.16 5.29 0.14
N GLY A 183 17.14 5.99 0.62
CA GLY A 183 16.85 7.36 0.26
C GLY A 183 15.66 7.90 1.00
N ARG A 184 15.41 9.20 0.86
CA ARG A 184 14.25 9.90 1.40
C ARG A 184 13.99 11.21 0.67
N PHE A 185 12.81 11.73 0.79
CA PHE A 185 12.50 13.10 0.37
C PHE A 185 11.53 13.78 1.35
N LEU A 186 11.62 15.10 1.43
CA LEU A 186 10.73 15.89 2.27
C LEU A 186 9.36 16.00 1.63
N SER A 187 8.34 15.77 2.43
CA SER A 187 6.95 15.97 2.08
C SER A 187 6.46 17.35 2.51
N GLY A 188 5.20 17.64 2.25
CA GLY A 188 4.43 18.58 3.07
C GLY A 188 3.98 17.93 4.37
N ASP A 189 3.08 18.58 5.09
CA ASP A 189 2.55 18.08 6.34
C ASP A 189 1.63 16.88 6.13
N SER A 190 1.75 15.89 7.00
CA SER A 190 1.06 14.60 6.92
C SER A 190 1.20 13.94 5.55
N PRO A 191 2.41 13.44 5.20
CA PRO A 191 2.60 12.60 4.03
C PRO A 191 1.62 11.42 4.05
N HIS A 192 1.00 11.17 2.89
CA HIS A 192 -0.09 10.23 2.76
C HIS A 192 0.12 9.29 1.57
N GLU A 193 -0.36 9.61 0.39
CA GLU A 193 -0.37 8.71 -0.76
C GLU A 193 0.96 8.72 -1.53
N ASN A 194 1.39 7.54 -1.99
CA ASN A 194 2.52 7.34 -2.88
C ASN A 194 2.13 6.41 -4.03
N ASN A 195 2.60 6.72 -5.23
CA ASN A 195 2.51 5.83 -6.39
C ASN A 195 3.77 5.96 -7.23
N TYR A 196 4.43 4.84 -7.54
CA TYR A 196 5.49 4.84 -8.55
C TYR A 196 4.90 4.99 -9.95
N SER A 197 5.61 5.67 -10.84
CA SER A 197 5.33 5.59 -12.28
C SER A 197 5.53 4.16 -12.79
N ARG A 198 4.88 3.83 -13.91
CA ARG A 198 4.95 2.48 -14.49
C ARG A 198 6.39 2.06 -14.84
N ASP A 199 7.20 3.01 -15.29
CA ASP A 199 8.63 2.81 -15.60
C ASP A 199 9.55 2.88 -14.36
N GLY A 200 9.01 3.23 -13.21
CA GLY A 200 9.75 3.37 -11.95
C GLY A 200 10.60 4.63 -11.87
N SER A 201 10.53 5.54 -12.84
CA SER A 201 11.37 6.74 -12.88
C SER A 201 10.89 7.86 -11.95
N LYS A 202 9.63 7.83 -11.53
CA LYS A 202 9.00 8.87 -10.69
C LYS A 202 8.22 8.27 -9.53
N ILE A 203 8.03 9.10 -8.50
CA ILE A 203 7.06 8.87 -7.45
C ILE A 203 6.08 10.05 -7.48
N TYR A 204 4.79 9.74 -7.56
CA TYR A 204 3.68 10.68 -7.36
C TYR A 204 3.28 10.60 -5.91
N HIS A 205 3.40 11.71 -5.21
CA HIS A 205 3.18 11.80 -3.77
C HIS A 205 2.20 12.89 -3.41
N ALA A 206 1.41 12.68 -2.35
CA ALA A 206 0.54 13.70 -1.80
C ALA A 206 0.65 13.78 -0.28
N SER A 207 0.73 15.01 0.24
CA SER A 207 0.55 15.34 1.66
C SER A 207 -0.84 15.96 1.87
N ILE A 208 -1.44 15.66 3.02
CA ILE A 208 -2.84 16.03 3.30
C ILE A 208 -3.01 17.08 4.38
N GLY A 209 -1.91 17.48 5.04
CA GLY A 209 -1.94 18.45 6.13
C GLY A 209 -2.71 17.94 7.35
N LEU A 210 -3.13 18.82 8.21
CA LEU A 210 -3.92 18.52 9.40
C LEU A 210 -5.38 18.27 9.00
N VAL A 211 -5.82 17.04 9.04
CA VAL A 211 -7.16 16.59 8.60
C VAL A 211 -8.06 16.13 9.74
N TYR A 212 -7.59 16.22 11.00
CA TYR A 212 -8.32 15.74 12.18
C TYR A 212 -9.07 16.83 12.91
N THR A 213 -9.27 18.00 12.27
CA THR A 213 -9.89 19.12 12.93
C THR A 213 -11.30 19.32 12.42
N PRO A 214 -12.27 19.54 13.31
CA PRO A 214 -13.66 19.79 12.93
C PRO A 214 -13.83 21.06 12.05
N ALA A 215 -12.78 21.86 11.89
CA ALA A 215 -12.80 23.13 11.17
C ALA A 215 -12.09 23.05 9.79
N ASP A 216 -12.07 21.89 9.12
CA ASP A 216 -11.47 21.80 7.78
C ASP A 216 -12.37 22.46 6.72
N ARG A 217 -12.36 23.80 6.73
CA ARG A 217 -13.02 24.65 5.72
C ARG A 217 -11.97 25.14 4.72
N PRO A 218 -12.30 25.30 3.44
CA PRO A 218 -11.35 25.81 2.43
C PRO A 218 -10.71 27.14 2.81
N GLN A 219 -11.46 28.04 3.48
CA GLN A 219 -10.96 29.33 3.94
C GLN A 219 -9.88 29.21 5.02
N LEU A 220 -9.78 28.04 5.66
CA LEU A 220 -8.81 27.74 6.69
C LEU A 220 -7.66 26.84 6.17
N ASP A 221 -7.62 26.55 4.87
CA ASP A 221 -6.58 25.64 4.30
C ASP A 221 -5.16 26.12 4.60
N THR A 222 -4.93 27.44 4.65
CA THR A 222 -3.63 28.02 5.02
C THR A 222 -3.19 27.70 6.46
N THR A 223 -4.13 27.29 7.32
CA THR A 223 -3.85 26.90 8.71
C THR A 223 -3.61 25.40 8.87
N LYS A 224 -3.74 24.63 7.81
CA LYS A 224 -3.67 23.16 7.81
C LYS A 224 -2.30 22.62 7.46
N GLY A 225 -1.30 23.47 7.34
CA GLY A 225 0.04 23.11 6.92
C GLY A 225 0.19 22.95 5.41
N ASP A 226 1.33 22.44 4.99
CA ASP A 226 1.70 22.30 3.59
C ASP A 226 1.04 21.08 2.95
N ARG A 227 0.09 21.30 2.06
CA ARG A 227 -0.60 20.27 1.27
C ARG A 227 -0.09 20.29 -0.16
N TRP A 228 0.78 19.36 -0.48
CA TRP A 228 1.43 19.30 -1.80
C TRP A 228 1.07 18.04 -2.55
N PHE A 229 0.81 18.17 -3.83
CA PHE A 229 0.99 17.10 -4.78
C PHE A 229 2.40 17.23 -5.36
N GLN A 230 3.25 16.20 -5.19
CA GLN A 230 4.65 16.24 -5.57
C GLN A 230 4.95 15.18 -6.63
N ILE A 231 5.80 15.52 -7.58
CA ILE A 231 6.42 14.58 -8.51
C ILE A 231 7.90 14.52 -8.12
N VAL A 232 8.38 13.34 -7.82
CA VAL A 232 9.73 13.09 -7.33
C VAL A 232 10.47 12.21 -8.32
N ASP A 233 11.73 12.51 -8.60
CA ASP A 233 12.64 11.63 -9.32
C ASP A 233 13.00 10.44 -8.44
N ALA A 234 12.61 9.24 -8.82
CA ALA A 234 12.76 8.04 -7.98
C ALA A 234 14.23 7.57 -7.86
N LYS A 235 15.10 7.97 -8.77
CA LYS A 235 16.52 7.60 -8.73
C LYS A 235 17.31 8.49 -7.76
N THR A 236 16.99 9.78 -7.74
CA THR A 236 17.74 10.78 -6.95
C THR A 236 17.01 11.23 -5.70
N ASN A 237 15.74 10.84 -5.54
CA ASN A 237 14.80 11.28 -4.50
C ASN A 237 14.62 12.82 -4.46
N ARG A 238 14.86 13.49 -5.60
CA ARG A 238 14.68 14.95 -5.71
C ARG A 238 13.26 15.28 -6.17
N ILE A 239 12.67 16.28 -5.54
CA ILE A 239 11.37 16.81 -5.96
C ILE A 239 11.55 17.54 -7.29
N ILE A 240 10.90 17.02 -8.35
CA ILE A 240 10.89 17.62 -9.69
C ILE A 240 9.86 18.75 -9.74
N ARG A 241 8.69 18.52 -9.11
CA ARG A 241 7.59 19.48 -9.12
C ARG A 241 6.79 19.42 -7.83
N ARG A 242 6.42 20.57 -7.30
CA ARG A 242 5.37 20.76 -6.30
C ARG A 242 4.17 21.44 -6.92
N ILE A 243 2.99 20.97 -6.61
CA ILE A 243 1.73 21.51 -7.12
C ILE A 243 0.85 21.80 -5.93
N ASP A 244 0.49 23.06 -5.79
CA ASP A 244 -0.59 23.48 -4.90
C ASP A 244 -1.92 23.17 -5.57
N MET A 245 -2.57 22.11 -5.09
CA MET A 245 -3.80 21.61 -5.68
C MET A 245 -4.98 22.55 -5.40
N GLY A 246 -4.98 23.27 -4.28
CA GLY A 246 -5.99 24.28 -3.96
C GLY A 246 -6.03 25.39 -5.01
N ASN A 247 -4.86 25.94 -5.38
CA ASN A 247 -4.75 26.93 -6.45
C ASN A 247 -5.21 26.37 -7.80
N LYS A 248 -4.93 25.10 -8.11
CA LYS A 248 -5.37 24.47 -9.36
C LYS A 248 -6.87 24.24 -9.40
N LEU A 249 -7.47 23.85 -8.30
CA LEU A 249 -8.91 23.68 -8.15
C LEU A 249 -9.63 25.04 -8.24
N ALA A 250 -9.13 26.06 -7.55
CA ALA A 250 -9.68 27.41 -7.62
C ALA A 250 -9.64 27.98 -9.05
N ALA A 251 -8.53 27.84 -9.76
CA ALA A 251 -8.38 28.26 -11.16
C ALA A 251 -9.32 27.52 -12.11
N ALA A 252 -9.78 26.32 -11.73
CA ALA A 252 -10.75 25.53 -12.49
C ALA A 252 -12.21 25.81 -12.09
N GLY A 253 -12.47 26.80 -11.21
CA GLY A 253 -13.82 27.17 -10.75
C GLY A 253 -14.29 26.43 -9.49
N TYR A 254 -13.38 25.81 -8.72
CA TYR A 254 -13.69 25.06 -7.49
C TYR A 254 -12.94 25.65 -6.27
N PRO A 255 -13.12 26.95 -5.93
CA PRO A 255 -12.34 27.60 -4.86
C PRO A 255 -12.65 27.07 -3.46
N ASN A 256 -13.78 26.38 -3.29
CA ASN A 256 -14.24 25.83 -2.00
C ASN A 256 -14.00 24.34 -1.86
N MET A 257 -13.26 23.72 -2.80
CA MET A 257 -12.89 22.31 -2.72
C MET A 257 -11.60 22.16 -1.91
N SER A 258 -11.55 21.16 -1.02
CA SER A 258 -10.36 20.92 -0.20
C SER A 258 -9.13 20.62 -1.08
N SER A 259 -7.98 21.17 -0.67
CA SER A 259 -6.68 20.90 -1.30
C SER A 259 -6.03 19.59 -0.90
N ALA A 260 -6.60 18.89 0.10
CA ALA A 260 -6.06 17.61 0.59
C ALA A 260 -6.30 16.47 -0.41
N VAL A 261 -5.28 16.18 -1.23
CA VAL A 261 -5.30 15.09 -2.20
C VAL A 261 -5.24 13.74 -1.46
N ARG A 262 -6.25 12.92 -1.69
CA ARG A 262 -6.44 11.59 -1.13
C ARG A 262 -5.91 10.51 -2.10
N PRO A 263 -6.29 9.23 -1.96
CA PRO A 263 -5.86 8.19 -2.88
C PRO A 263 -6.01 8.58 -4.36
N MET A 264 -5.09 8.09 -5.17
CA MET A 264 -5.00 8.44 -6.58
C MET A 264 -4.80 7.24 -7.49
N ALA A 265 -5.22 7.37 -8.76
CA ALA A 265 -4.97 6.42 -9.83
C ALA A 265 -4.41 7.12 -11.05
N LEU A 266 -3.39 6.54 -11.68
CA LEU A 266 -2.78 7.09 -12.90
C LEU A 266 -3.44 6.47 -14.14
N SER A 267 -3.60 7.25 -15.20
CA SER A 267 -3.96 6.71 -16.51
C SER A 267 -2.82 5.84 -17.08
N PRO A 268 -3.09 4.88 -17.99
CA PRO A 268 -2.05 4.00 -18.53
C PRO A 268 -0.84 4.71 -19.14
N GLY A 269 -1.05 5.89 -19.76
CA GLY A 269 0.03 6.74 -20.31
C GLY A 269 0.51 7.81 -19.34
N GLU A 270 0.04 7.83 -18.10
CA GLU A 270 0.42 8.77 -17.05
C GLU A 270 0.27 10.27 -17.40
N GLN A 271 -0.53 10.56 -18.44
CA GLN A 271 -0.89 11.94 -18.73
C GLN A 271 -1.87 12.48 -17.68
N PHE A 272 -2.75 11.63 -17.17
CA PHE A 272 -3.78 12.03 -16.22
C PHE A 272 -3.61 11.29 -14.89
N VAL A 273 -3.82 12.02 -13.81
CA VAL A 273 -4.04 11.46 -12.47
C VAL A 273 -5.48 11.73 -12.05
N TYR A 274 -6.11 10.71 -11.48
CA TYR A 274 -7.44 10.75 -10.90
C TYR A 274 -7.28 10.65 -9.40
N PHE A 275 -7.79 11.62 -8.66
CA PHE A 275 -7.64 11.62 -7.21
C PHE A 275 -8.91 12.13 -6.52
N GLN A 276 -9.09 11.64 -5.32
CA GLN A 276 -10.10 12.14 -4.40
C GLN A 276 -9.54 13.29 -3.58
N VAL A 277 -10.41 14.12 -3.02
CA VAL A 277 -10.05 15.17 -2.06
C VAL A 277 -10.97 15.09 -0.85
N SER A 278 -10.51 15.59 0.28
CA SER A 278 -11.31 15.59 1.52
C SER A 278 -12.69 16.21 1.28
N PHE A 279 -13.72 15.62 1.89
CA PHE A 279 -15.12 16.07 1.91
C PHE A 279 -15.84 16.12 0.55
N PHE A 280 -15.24 15.61 -0.51
CA PHE A 280 -15.83 15.66 -1.83
C PHE A 280 -16.34 14.28 -2.29
N HIS A 281 -17.63 14.20 -2.61
CA HIS A 281 -18.27 13.01 -3.16
C HIS A 281 -17.96 12.91 -4.65
N GLY A 282 -16.85 12.27 -4.99
CA GLY A 282 -16.35 12.15 -6.35
C GLY A 282 -14.83 12.16 -6.44
N PHE A 283 -14.33 12.61 -7.60
CA PHE A 283 -12.90 12.69 -7.86
C PHE A 283 -12.56 13.75 -8.91
N VAL A 284 -11.30 14.11 -9.00
CA VAL A 284 -10.74 15.09 -9.93
C VAL A 284 -9.91 14.39 -10.98
N GLU A 285 -10.03 14.75 -12.25
CA GLU A 285 -9.11 14.40 -13.34
C GLU A 285 -8.16 15.58 -13.54
N TYR A 286 -6.88 15.34 -13.34
CA TYR A 286 -5.83 16.35 -13.48
C TYR A 286 -4.88 15.95 -14.62
N ASP A 287 -4.63 16.89 -15.53
CA ASP A 287 -3.67 16.74 -16.63
C ASP A 287 -2.27 17.13 -16.12
N LEU A 288 -1.40 16.13 -15.98
CA LEU A 288 -0.02 16.30 -15.50
C LEU A 288 0.86 17.02 -16.53
N VAL A 289 0.55 16.93 -17.82
CA VAL A 289 1.28 17.60 -18.91
C VAL A 289 0.89 19.06 -18.98
N GLN A 290 -0.42 19.35 -19.05
CA GLN A 290 -0.95 20.72 -19.09
C GLN A 290 -0.97 21.40 -17.72
N ASN A 291 -0.67 20.67 -16.66
CA ASN A 291 -0.60 21.16 -15.28
C ASN A 291 -1.89 21.87 -14.81
N ARG A 292 -3.05 21.26 -15.10
CA ARG A 292 -4.36 21.82 -14.77
C ARG A 292 -5.40 20.76 -14.47
N VAL A 293 -6.42 21.13 -13.68
CA VAL A 293 -7.64 20.35 -13.55
C VAL A 293 -8.32 20.27 -14.92
N ARG A 294 -8.64 19.05 -15.36
CA ARG A 294 -9.29 18.78 -16.64
C ARG A 294 -10.80 18.67 -16.49
N ARG A 295 -11.23 17.86 -15.53
CA ARG A 295 -12.64 17.61 -15.23
C ARG A 295 -12.80 17.24 -13.76
N VAL A 296 -14.00 17.41 -13.25
CA VAL A 296 -14.41 16.96 -11.91
C VAL A 296 -15.61 16.03 -12.08
N ALA A 297 -15.51 14.83 -11.53
CA ALA A 297 -16.60 13.86 -11.48
C ALA A 297 -17.34 14.02 -10.15
N ARG A 298 -18.63 14.33 -10.19
CA ARG A 298 -19.50 14.30 -9.02
C ARG A 298 -20.23 12.99 -8.96
N LEU A 299 -20.16 12.32 -7.82
CA LEU A 299 -20.94 11.13 -7.52
C LEU A 299 -21.99 11.47 -6.47
N PRO A 300 -23.02 10.65 -6.28
CA PRO A 300 -24.09 10.96 -5.33
C PRO A 300 -23.55 11.14 -3.89
N ASN A 301 -24.01 12.19 -3.24
CA ASN A 301 -23.95 12.30 -1.79
C ASN A 301 -25.24 11.72 -1.22
N LEU A 302 -25.12 10.57 -0.55
CA LEU A 302 -26.27 9.88 0.07
C LEU A 302 -26.44 10.25 1.56
N VAL A 303 -25.54 11.07 2.09
CA VAL A 303 -25.54 11.53 3.50
C VAL A 303 -25.50 13.05 3.60
N PRO A 304 -26.39 13.78 2.89
CA PRO A 304 -26.34 15.24 2.82
C PRO A 304 -26.56 15.92 4.18
N GLU A 305 -27.19 15.23 5.11
CA GLU A 305 -27.49 15.73 6.46
C GLU A 305 -26.32 15.52 7.44
N VAL A 306 -25.32 14.72 7.08
CA VAL A 306 -24.14 14.46 7.94
C VAL A 306 -23.21 15.67 7.86
N PRO A 307 -22.91 16.35 8.98
CA PRO A 307 -21.97 17.48 8.96
C PRO A 307 -20.54 16.99 8.72
N ARG A 308 -19.71 17.84 8.13
CA ARG A 308 -18.31 17.52 7.76
C ARG A 308 -17.48 17.01 8.93
N GLU A 309 -17.74 17.52 10.12
CA GLU A 309 -17.06 17.14 11.38
C GLU A 309 -17.26 15.67 11.76
N GLN A 310 -18.24 15.01 11.15
CA GLN A 310 -18.53 13.58 11.35
C GLN A 310 -18.04 12.71 10.18
N TYR A 311 -17.41 13.31 9.17
CA TYR A 311 -16.85 12.52 8.08
C TYR A 311 -15.64 11.75 8.56
N LEU A 312 -15.63 10.44 8.27
CA LEU A 312 -14.56 9.55 8.65
C LEU A 312 -13.23 10.01 8.04
N LEU A 313 -12.28 10.42 8.90
CA LEU A 313 -10.98 10.92 8.48
C LEU A 313 -11.06 12.00 7.39
N ASP A 314 -12.04 12.87 7.47
CA ASP A 314 -12.32 13.93 6.49
C ASP A 314 -12.59 13.42 5.05
N SER A 315 -12.90 12.14 4.88
CA SER A 315 -13.08 11.51 3.57
C SER A 315 -14.56 11.28 3.27
N ALA A 316 -15.10 11.94 2.24
CA ALA A 316 -16.35 11.50 1.64
C ALA A 316 -16.12 10.19 0.88
N HIS A 317 -15.06 10.14 0.08
CA HIS A 317 -14.61 8.98 -0.68
C HIS A 317 -13.16 8.65 -0.35
N HIS A 318 -12.82 7.36 -0.26
CA HIS A 318 -11.45 6.92 0.02
C HIS A 318 -11.14 5.60 -0.68
N GLY A 319 -10.44 5.69 -1.78
CA GLY A 319 -10.06 4.56 -2.63
C GLY A 319 -10.52 4.76 -4.07
N ILE A 320 -9.57 4.78 -4.99
CA ILE A 320 -9.79 4.88 -6.42
C ILE A 320 -8.75 4.03 -7.17
N ALA A 321 -9.21 3.25 -8.12
CA ALA A 321 -8.34 2.47 -9.02
C ALA A 321 -8.84 2.61 -10.46
N MET A 322 -7.91 2.57 -11.40
CA MET A 322 -8.20 2.50 -12.82
C MET A 322 -7.92 1.10 -13.34
N ASN A 323 -8.84 0.53 -14.10
CA ASN A 323 -8.59 -0.75 -14.73
C ASN A 323 -7.43 -0.67 -15.74
N PRO A 324 -6.74 -1.79 -16.05
CA PRO A 324 -5.51 -1.77 -16.85
C PRO A 324 -5.66 -1.20 -18.26
N ASP A 325 -6.84 -1.34 -18.88
CA ASP A 325 -7.10 -0.78 -20.22
C ASP A 325 -7.41 0.73 -20.19
N GLY A 326 -7.53 1.31 -18.99
CA GLY A 326 -7.74 2.74 -18.80
C GLY A 326 -9.14 3.24 -19.19
N THR A 327 -10.12 2.36 -19.31
CA THR A 327 -11.49 2.72 -19.72
C THR A 327 -12.41 3.02 -18.55
N ARG A 328 -12.13 2.45 -17.37
CA ARG A 328 -13.00 2.52 -16.19
C ARG A 328 -12.22 2.82 -14.91
N LEU A 329 -12.90 3.50 -14.02
CA LEU A 329 -12.47 3.74 -12.65
C LEU A 329 -13.40 2.99 -11.70
N CYS A 330 -12.81 2.45 -10.63
CA CYS A 330 -13.52 1.91 -9.49
C CYS A 330 -13.29 2.85 -8.32
N VAL A 331 -14.36 3.22 -7.61
CA VAL A 331 -14.36 4.26 -6.58
C VAL A 331 -15.08 3.76 -5.35
N ALA A 332 -14.52 3.97 -4.18
CA ALA A 332 -15.16 3.71 -2.89
C ALA A 332 -15.79 4.99 -2.34
N GLY A 333 -17.09 4.99 -2.15
CA GLY A 333 -17.87 6.06 -1.52
C GLY A 333 -18.03 5.81 -0.02
N THR A 334 -16.99 6.10 0.75
CA THR A 334 -16.84 5.69 2.15
C THR A 334 -17.98 6.14 3.05
N MET A 335 -18.40 7.41 2.93
CA MET A 335 -19.51 7.94 3.72
C MET A 335 -20.89 7.56 3.16
N ASP A 336 -20.92 7.09 1.91
CA ASP A 336 -22.16 6.86 1.18
C ASP A 336 -22.54 5.37 1.07
N ASP A 337 -21.73 4.47 1.64
CA ASP A 337 -21.94 3.01 1.63
C ASP A 337 -22.16 2.43 0.22
N TYR A 338 -21.48 2.97 -0.78
CA TYR A 338 -21.48 2.41 -2.13
C TYR A 338 -20.07 2.29 -2.73
N ALA A 339 -19.93 1.38 -3.69
CA ALA A 339 -18.86 1.42 -4.68
C ALA A 339 -19.42 1.91 -6.01
N ALA A 340 -18.57 2.48 -6.88
CA ALA A 340 -18.98 2.93 -8.20
C ALA A 340 -18.01 2.46 -9.28
N ILE A 341 -18.53 1.93 -10.38
CA ILE A 341 -17.78 1.72 -11.63
C ILE A 341 -18.09 2.86 -12.58
N VAL A 342 -17.09 3.68 -12.85
CA VAL A 342 -17.22 4.93 -13.60
C VAL A 342 -16.54 4.82 -14.96
N SER A 343 -17.22 5.22 -16.04
CA SER A 343 -16.62 5.36 -17.36
C SER A 343 -15.63 6.52 -17.39
N ARG A 344 -14.37 6.28 -17.70
CA ARG A 344 -13.38 7.36 -17.84
C ARG A 344 -13.75 8.38 -18.90
N LYS A 345 -14.36 7.93 -20.02
CA LYS A 345 -14.70 8.80 -21.15
C LYS A 345 -15.79 9.82 -20.79
N THR A 346 -16.86 9.37 -20.14
CA THR A 346 -18.07 10.19 -19.93
C THR A 346 -18.31 10.58 -18.48
N PHE A 347 -17.64 9.95 -17.52
CA PHE A 347 -17.93 9.95 -16.08
C PHE A 347 -19.33 9.43 -15.71
N GLY A 348 -20.03 8.78 -16.68
CA GLY A 348 -21.22 7.99 -16.37
C GLY A 348 -20.84 6.78 -15.50
N TYR A 349 -21.66 6.48 -14.49
CA TYR A 349 -21.36 5.48 -13.49
C TYR A 349 -22.49 4.48 -13.25
N LYS A 350 -22.17 3.35 -12.62
CA LYS A 350 -23.12 2.43 -11.99
C LYS A 350 -22.71 2.28 -10.53
N LEU A 351 -23.66 2.47 -9.62
CA LEU A 351 -23.45 2.23 -8.18
C LEU A 351 -23.65 0.75 -7.87
N ILE A 352 -22.88 0.29 -6.88
CA ILE A 352 -23.02 -1.01 -6.22
C ILE A 352 -23.34 -0.69 -4.76
N GLN A 353 -24.59 -0.92 -4.36
CA GLN A 353 -25.12 -0.65 -3.03
C GLN A 353 -25.53 -1.95 -2.34
N GLY A 354 -25.67 -1.91 -1.00
CA GLY A 354 -26.08 -3.08 -0.20
C GLY A 354 -25.01 -4.18 -0.10
N ALA A 355 -23.79 -3.92 -0.55
CA ALA A 355 -22.68 -4.86 -0.44
C ALA A 355 -22.00 -4.80 0.94
N GLY A 356 -22.07 -3.68 1.64
CA GLY A 356 -21.48 -3.46 2.95
C GLY A 356 -21.54 -1.98 3.35
N GLU A 357 -20.88 -1.68 4.46
CA GLU A 357 -20.75 -0.34 5.04
C GLU A 357 -19.29 0.14 4.98
N LYS A 358 -19.09 1.46 4.90
CA LYS A 358 -17.78 2.12 4.88
C LYS A 358 -16.80 1.47 3.88
N PRO A 359 -17.10 1.45 2.55
CA PRO A 359 -16.12 1.00 1.57
C PRO A 359 -14.89 1.92 1.64
N TYR A 360 -13.71 1.32 1.85
CA TYR A 360 -12.53 2.13 2.17
C TYR A 360 -11.47 2.09 1.07
N TRP A 361 -11.13 0.92 0.57
CA TRP A 361 -10.07 0.77 -0.42
C TRP A 361 -10.53 0.02 -1.64
N VAL A 362 -9.85 0.29 -2.75
CA VAL A 362 -10.04 -0.42 -4.01
C VAL A 362 -8.71 -0.88 -4.59
N THR A 363 -8.71 -2.05 -5.21
CA THR A 363 -7.56 -2.54 -5.98
C THR A 363 -8.03 -3.42 -7.13
N ASN A 364 -7.22 -3.51 -8.19
CA ASN A 364 -7.54 -4.38 -9.33
C ASN A 364 -7.11 -5.82 -9.05
N SER A 365 -7.85 -6.79 -9.60
CA SER A 365 -7.35 -8.16 -9.72
C SER A 365 -6.10 -8.22 -10.62
N GLY A 366 -5.26 -9.23 -10.44
CA GLY A 366 -4.04 -9.39 -11.22
C GLY A 366 -4.27 -9.51 -12.73
N ASP A 367 -5.43 -10.01 -13.13
CA ASP A 367 -5.87 -10.09 -14.55
C ASP A 367 -6.65 -8.84 -15.01
N GLY A 368 -6.87 -7.87 -14.13
CA GLY A 368 -7.52 -6.60 -14.42
C GLY A 368 -9.02 -6.68 -14.70
N ARG A 369 -9.65 -7.84 -14.51
CA ARG A 369 -11.09 -8.04 -14.79
C ARG A 369 -11.99 -7.55 -13.68
N TYR A 370 -11.49 -7.54 -12.45
CA TYR A 370 -12.26 -7.21 -11.26
C TYR A 370 -11.64 -6.04 -10.50
N CYS A 371 -12.52 -5.27 -9.89
CA CYS A 371 -12.18 -4.37 -8.80
C CYS A 371 -12.51 -5.06 -7.48
N PHE A 372 -11.56 -5.11 -6.55
CA PHE A 372 -11.81 -5.51 -5.17
C PHE A 372 -12.11 -4.26 -4.35
N ILE A 373 -13.15 -4.34 -3.50
CA ILE A 373 -13.54 -3.30 -2.55
C ILE A 373 -13.46 -3.88 -1.15
N SER A 374 -12.80 -3.18 -0.22
CA SER A 374 -12.89 -3.48 1.21
C SER A 374 -14.06 -2.70 1.83
N TRP A 375 -14.91 -3.39 2.57
CA TRP A 375 -16.04 -2.83 3.33
C TRP A 375 -15.65 -2.83 4.81
N SER A 376 -14.99 -1.75 5.25
CA SER A 376 -14.39 -1.68 6.59
C SER A 376 -15.41 -1.77 7.72
N GLY A 377 -16.62 -1.27 7.52
CA GLY A 377 -17.70 -1.38 8.50
C GLY A 377 -18.42 -2.73 8.50
N SER A 378 -18.02 -3.68 7.64
CA SER A 378 -18.76 -4.96 7.49
C SER A 378 -17.84 -6.19 7.40
N ASP A 379 -16.56 -6.06 7.69
CA ASP A 379 -15.57 -7.16 7.76
C ASP A 379 -15.57 -8.08 6.53
N ARG A 380 -15.65 -7.49 5.35
CA ARG A 380 -15.70 -8.22 4.08
C ARG A 380 -15.05 -7.47 2.95
N ILE A 381 -14.80 -8.21 1.87
CA ILE A 381 -14.44 -7.66 0.57
C ILE A 381 -15.44 -8.10 -0.49
N SER A 382 -15.59 -7.28 -1.53
CA SER A 382 -16.33 -7.65 -2.74
C SER A 382 -15.41 -7.68 -3.95
N ALA A 383 -15.66 -8.61 -4.89
CA ALA A 383 -15.14 -8.57 -6.24
C ALA A 383 -16.23 -8.03 -7.17
N ILE A 384 -15.94 -6.95 -7.88
CA ILE A 384 -16.85 -6.29 -8.80
C ILE A 384 -16.33 -6.44 -10.22
N SER A 385 -17.11 -7.00 -11.11
CA SER A 385 -16.76 -7.13 -12.53
C SER A 385 -16.72 -5.76 -13.20
N TYR A 386 -15.59 -5.43 -13.82
CA TYR A 386 -15.50 -4.23 -14.65
C TYR A 386 -16.39 -4.31 -15.89
N ARG A 387 -16.54 -5.51 -16.49
CA ARG A 387 -17.36 -5.74 -17.67
C ARG A 387 -18.84 -5.51 -17.36
N ASP A 388 -19.36 -6.21 -16.37
CA ASP A 388 -20.79 -6.27 -16.06
C ASP A 388 -21.21 -5.12 -15.12
N ARG A 389 -20.23 -4.56 -14.39
CA ARG A 389 -20.40 -3.52 -13.37
C ARG A 389 -21.33 -4.01 -12.25
N GLU A 390 -21.09 -5.23 -11.80
CA GLU A 390 -21.85 -5.91 -10.75
C GLU A 390 -20.93 -6.63 -9.77
N GLU A 391 -21.40 -6.81 -8.55
CA GLU A 391 -20.73 -7.65 -7.58
C GLU A 391 -20.86 -9.13 -8.00
N VAL A 392 -19.72 -9.80 -8.16
CA VAL A 392 -19.65 -11.21 -8.56
C VAL A 392 -19.26 -12.15 -7.41
N ALA A 393 -18.70 -11.60 -6.36
CA ALA A 393 -18.36 -12.38 -5.16
C ALA A 393 -18.21 -11.48 -3.94
N ARG A 394 -18.46 -12.08 -2.79
CA ARG A 394 -18.30 -11.48 -1.47
C ARG A 394 -17.55 -12.46 -0.55
N VAL A 395 -16.51 -11.99 0.15
CA VAL A 395 -15.67 -12.84 1.00
C VAL A 395 -15.55 -12.19 2.39
N PRO A 396 -15.91 -12.90 3.47
CA PRO A 396 -15.67 -12.43 4.83
C PRO A 396 -14.17 -12.47 5.15
N VAL A 397 -13.69 -11.43 5.83
CA VAL A 397 -12.29 -11.24 6.23
C VAL A 397 -12.20 -10.88 7.73
N GLY A 398 -11.05 -10.39 8.19
CA GLY A 398 -10.90 -9.94 9.57
C GLY A 398 -11.45 -8.55 9.80
N ASP A 399 -11.22 -8.03 11.01
CA ASP A 399 -11.81 -6.81 11.54
C ASP A 399 -11.25 -5.56 10.85
N HIS A 400 -12.18 -4.74 10.37
CA HIS A 400 -11.91 -3.45 9.71
C HIS A 400 -10.92 -3.56 8.53
N PRO A 401 -11.27 -4.31 7.46
CA PRO A 401 -10.39 -4.41 6.29
C PRO A 401 -10.23 -3.04 5.63
N GLN A 402 -8.97 -2.62 5.49
CA GLN A 402 -8.67 -1.37 4.80
C GLN A 402 -7.97 -1.66 3.47
N ARG A 403 -6.64 -1.59 3.43
CA ARG A 403 -5.92 -1.75 2.18
C ARG A 403 -5.82 -3.18 1.73
N MET A 404 -5.92 -3.31 0.43
CA MET A 404 -5.74 -4.58 -0.27
C MET A 404 -4.68 -4.42 -1.35
N ARG A 405 -3.81 -5.42 -1.51
CA ARG A 405 -2.78 -5.43 -2.56
C ARG A 405 -2.68 -6.79 -3.21
N MET A 406 -2.58 -6.79 -4.53
CA MET A 406 -2.16 -7.99 -5.23
C MET A 406 -0.72 -8.29 -4.89
N GLY A 407 -0.44 -9.54 -4.62
CA GLY A 407 0.89 -10.05 -4.33
C GLY A 407 1.06 -11.46 -4.86
N VAL A 408 2.15 -12.09 -4.50
CA VAL A 408 2.47 -13.47 -4.91
C VAL A 408 2.92 -14.28 -3.71
N VAL A 409 2.58 -15.57 -3.72
CA VAL A 409 3.08 -16.55 -2.75
C VAL A 409 3.64 -17.76 -3.48
N PRO A 410 4.63 -18.50 -2.93
CA PRO A 410 5.04 -19.79 -3.46
C PRO A 410 3.86 -20.77 -3.45
N GLN A 411 3.73 -21.59 -4.47
CA GLN A 411 2.63 -22.59 -4.55
C GLN A 411 2.62 -23.51 -3.33
N THR A 412 3.78 -23.82 -2.78
CA THR A 412 3.93 -24.65 -1.55
C THR A 412 3.28 -23.99 -0.33
N TRP A 413 3.17 -22.66 -0.30
CA TRP A 413 2.52 -21.94 0.79
C TRP A 413 1.00 -22.22 0.85
N LEU A 414 0.37 -22.49 -0.31
CA LEU A 414 -1.06 -22.80 -0.40
C LEU A 414 -1.40 -24.24 0.04
N GLN A 415 -0.40 -25.05 0.35
CA GLN A 415 -0.54 -26.44 0.77
C GLN A 415 -0.38 -26.61 2.29
N GLN A 416 -0.04 -25.54 3.00
CA GLN A 416 0.09 -25.49 4.47
C GLN A 416 -1.25 -25.17 5.15
#